data_af47623a33d035d18c1350aa550ee1f0
#
_entry.id   af47623a33d035d18c1350aa550ee1f0
#
_cell.length_a   1.000
_cell.length_b   1.000
_cell.length_c   1.000
_cell.angle_alpha   90.00
_cell.angle_beta   90.00
_cell.angle_gamma   90.00
#
_symmetry.space_group_name_H-M   'P 1'
#
loop_
_entity.id
_entity.type
_entity.pdbx_description
1 polymer ?
#
loop_
_entity_poly.entity_id
_entity_poly.type
_entity_poly.pdbx_seq_one_letter_code
_entity_poly.pdbx_strand_id
1 'polypeptide(L)'
;MTVLEFFDKSSIDNLITTLSYHADKVIYIGYDEKQLKKECRLFEKIFLSRQMGVEIMPVCVPFGDDEKILQCFVDILQRERNLIVDLKGGDEVLLFLLGRAFDIVRPVHTQLHCIDPFSGEIQSHSASYFLKVENPILNVRETVELHGGIVADCTDVSVLGLESGQVHNALEDLQLMWKICCQNPNRWNSNANCLAVIDALGIRNGLEVTVSVKEAKRQNKIARYNEAVDILIPLHRAGLITMMDVSLSHISYVYKNRCVRECLRRAGFLLELKIFMTALECRNEDGSPVFQDAMTGAVLDWDAASGKNVTVNETDVILMRGMIPYFISCKNGCVHEEELYKLATVARKFGGRHAQKIIVLQMLSGHKEKDMHFLNRAKEMGIQVIFDVYMMDELDLAEDLARVDWKNTDDICI
;
A
#
# COMPACT_ATOMS: atom_id res chain seq x y z
N MET A 1 -29.54 -4.15 13.35
CA MET A 1 -28.50 -3.95 14.39
C MET A 1 -27.91 -2.57 14.21
N THR A 2 -27.71 -1.84 15.31
CA THR A 2 -27.12 -0.48 15.30
C THR A 2 -25.71 -0.54 15.86
N VAL A 3 -24.78 0.20 15.25
CA VAL A 3 -23.43 0.43 15.77
C VAL A 3 -23.29 1.87 16.22
N LEU A 4 -22.70 2.09 17.39
CA LEU A 4 -22.30 3.40 17.90
C LEU A 4 -20.78 3.50 17.78
N GLU A 5 -20.34 4.48 17.01
CA GLU A 5 -18.94 4.77 16.73
C GLU A 5 -18.56 6.14 17.29
N PHE A 6 -17.43 6.22 17.93
CA PHE A 6 -16.81 7.51 18.23
C PHE A 6 -16.00 7.98 17.03
N PHE A 7 -16.36 9.13 16.48
CA PHE A 7 -15.68 9.66 15.33
C PHE A 7 -14.20 9.96 15.65
N ASP A 8 -13.31 9.20 15.05
CA ASP A 8 -11.87 9.37 15.12
C ASP A 8 -11.34 9.94 13.79
N LYS A 9 -10.12 10.48 13.86
CA LYS A 9 -9.36 10.88 12.67
C LYS A 9 -8.87 9.68 11.83
N SER A 10 -8.95 8.47 12.37
CA SER A 10 -8.66 7.23 11.67
C SER A 10 -9.91 6.69 11.00
N SER A 11 -10.00 6.86 9.69
CA SER A 11 -11.18 6.43 8.92
C SER A 11 -11.40 4.91 8.95
N ILE A 12 -10.35 4.12 9.14
CA ILE A 12 -10.44 2.64 9.23
C ILE A 12 -11.20 2.23 10.50
N ASP A 13 -10.86 2.83 11.64
CA ASP A 13 -11.50 2.52 12.90
C ASP A 13 -12.99 2.90 12.91
N ASN A 14 -13.38 3.94 12.17
CA ASN A 14 -14.78 4.36 12.02
C ASN A 14 -15.61 3.44 11.09
N LEU A 15 -14.99 2.49 10.40
CA LEU A 15 -15.68 1.63 9.44
C LEU A 15 -15.69 0.17 9.83
N ILE A 16 -14.65 -0.27 10.55
CA ILE A 16 -14.38 -1.70 10.73
C ILE A 16 -15.54 -2.42 11.42
N THR A 17 -16.10 -1.85 12.48
CA THR A 17 -17.18 -2.48 13.23
C THR A 17 -18.47 -2.54 12.41
N THR A 18 -18.84 -1.45 11.74
CA THR A 18 -20.03 -1.39 10.89
C THR A 18 -19.93 -2.40 9.73
N LEU A 19 -18.76 -2.53 9.08
CA LEU A 19 -18.54 -3.47 7.99
C LEU A 19 -18.51 -4.92 8.50
N SER A 20 -17.80 -5.20 9.59
CA SER A 20 -17.65 -6.57 10.16
C SER A 20 -18.97 -7.16 10.61
N TYR A 21 -19.86 -6.34 11.14
CA TYR A 21 -21.16 -6.80 11.62
C TYR A 21 -22.29 -6.66 10.59
N HIS A 22 -22.02 -6.15 9.39
CA HIS A 22 -23.05 -5.84 8.40
C HIS A 22 -24.21 -5.05 9.01
N ALA A 23 -23.88 -3.99 9.77
CA ALA A 23 -24.87 -3.23 10.51
C ALA A 23 -25.90 -2.55 9.60
N ASP A 24 -27.16 -2.48 10.05
CA ASP A 24 -28.23 -1.78 9.34
C ASP A 24 -28.16 -0.25 9.53
N LYS A 25 -27.55 0.16 10.67
CA LYS A 25 -27.45 1.55 11.09
C LYS A 25 -26.16 1.81 11.83
N VAL A 26 -25.57 2.97 11.61
CA VAL A 26 -24.41 3.47 12.36
C VAL A 26 -24.67 4.88 12.87
N ILE A 27 -24.32 5.11 14.15
CA ILE A 27 -24.39 6.41 14.82
C ILE A 27 -22.95 6.86 15.05
N TYR A 28 -22.55 7.94 14.37
CA TYR A 28 -21.23 8.55 14.55
C TYR A 28 -21.35 9.74 15.51
N ILE A 29 -20.62 9.69 16.62
CA ILE A 29 -20.55 10.80 17.59
C ILE A 29 -19.24 11.55 17.46
N GLY A 30 -19.32 12.88 17.36
CA GLY A 30 -18.15 13.75 17.29
C GLY A 30 -18.47 15.19 17.64
N TYR A 31 -17.46 16.05 17.74
CA TYR A 31 -17.59 17.45 18.12
C TYR A 31 -17.69 18.41 16.94
N ASP A 32 -17.20 18.06 15.76
CA ASP A 32 -17.18 18.90 14.55
C ASP A 32 -18.23 18.42 13.55
N GLU A 33 -19.36 19.10 13.50
CA GLU A 33 -20.46 18.75 12.60
C GLU A 33 -20.06 18.78 11.11
N LYS A 34 -19.20 19.74 10.72
CA LYS A 34 -18.79 19.87 9.32
C LYS A 34 -17.88 18.73 8.90
N GLN A 35 -16.92 18.38 9.74
CA GLN A 35 -16.04 17.26 9.51
C GLN A 35 -16.81 15.94 9.51
N LEU A 36 -17.66 15.71 10.51
CA LEU A 36 -18.48 14.52 10.64
C LEU A 36 -19.34 14.29 9.40
N LYS A 37 -20.05 15.32 8.91
CA LYS A 37 -20.86 15.23 7.70
C LYS A 37 -20.03 14.97 6.44
N LYS A 38 -18.81 15.51 6.36
CA LYS A 38 -17.91 15.28 5.22
C LYS A 38 -17.46 13.81 5.17
N GLU A 39 -17.02 13.28 6.30
CA GLU A 39 -16.52 11.90 6.37
C GLU A 39 -17.67 10.87 6.20
N CYS A 40 -18.83 11.11 6.79
CA CYS A 40 -20.02 10.26 6.59
C CYS A 40 -20.37 10.07 5.11
N ARG A 41 -20.15 11.08 4.26
CA ARG A 41 -20.38 10.95 2.80
C ARG A 41 -19.35 10.01 2.13
N LEU A 42 -18.13 9.92 2.67
CA LEU A 42 -17.13 8.97 2.18
C LEU A 42 -17.49 7.55 2.63
N PHE A 43 -17.91 7.39 3.88
CA PHE A 43 -18.35 6.09 4.41
C PHE A 43 -19.58 5.57 3.65
N GLU A 44 -20.55 6.43 3.34
CA GLU A 44 -21.73 6.10 2.54
C GLU A 44 -21.35 5.50 1.18
N LYS A 45 -20.37 6.08 0.49
CA LYS A 45 -19.88 5.54 -0.79
C LYS A 45 -19.33 4.12 -0.64
N ILE A 46 -18.60 3.85 0.45
CA ILE A 46 -18.04 2.53 0.73
C ILE A 46 -19.15 1.52 1.04
N PHE A 47 -20.14 1.89 1.83
CA PHE A 47 -21.27 1.03 2.12
C PHE A 47 -22.07 0.71 0.84
N LEU A 48 -22.31 1.72 0.01
CA LEU A 48 -23.01 1.56 -1.28
C LEU A 48 -22.22 0.68 -2.26
N SER A 49 -20.89 0.83 -2.35
CA SER A 49 -20.04 -0.03 -3.21
C SER A 49 -20.15 -1.51 -2.83
N ARG A 50 -20.48 -1.80 -1.56
CA ARG A 50 -20.70 -3.15 -1.03
C ARG A 50 -22.15 -3.58 -0.98
N GLN A 51 -23.05 -2.81 -1.60
CA GLN A 51 -24.50 -3.06 -1.61
C GLN A 51 -25.09 -3.12 -0.18
N MET A 52 -24.47 -2.43 0.77
CA MET A 52 -24.97 -2.31 2.13
C MET A 52 -25.85 -1.06 2.27
N GLY A 53 -27.10 -1.25 2.63
CA GLY A 53 -28.08 -0.17 2.88
C GLY A 53 -27.99 0.37 4.30
N VAL A 54 -26.81 0.89 4.72
CA VAL A 54 -26.59 1.37 6.09
C VAL A 54 -27.21 2.76 6.28
N GLU A 55 -28.06 2.90 7.28
CA GLU A 55 -28.52 4.23 7.74
C GLU A 55 -27.39 4.91 8.52
N ILE A 56 -26.91 6.06 8.04
CA ILE A 56 -25.85 6.82 8.71
C ILE A 56 -26.46 7.99 9.50
N MET A 57 -26.21 8.02 10.78
CA MET A 57 -26.69 9.06 11.69
C MET A 57 -25.53 9.83 12.34
N PRO A 58 -25.11 10.98 11.79
CA PRO A 58 -24.12 11.83 12.45
C PRO A 58 -24.74 12.57 13.63
N VAL A 59 -24.13 12.49 14.80
CA VAL A 59 -24.54 13.16 16.02
C VAL A 59 -23.41 14.07 16.50
N CYS A 60 -23.62 15.38 16.38
CA CYS A 60 -22.67 16.37 16.89
C CYS A 60 -23.00 16.71 18.34
N VAL A 61 -22.04 16.53 19.24
CA VAL A 61 -22.17 16.89 20.64
C VAL A 61 -21.34 18.14 20.97
N PRO A 62 -21.79 19.00 21.89
CA PRO A 62 -21.08 20.23 22.22
C PRO A 62 -19.82 19.91 23.05
N PHE A 63 -18.66 20.40 22.62
CA PHE A 63 -17.43 20.28 23.40
C PHE A 63 -17.53 21.02 24.73
N GLY A 64 -17.23 20.35 25.85
CA GLY A 64 -17.22 20.92 27.19
C GLY A 64 -18.59 21.05 27.84
N ASP A 65 -19.66 20.47 27.30
CA ASP A 65 -20.99 20.40 27.90
C ASP A 65 -21.35 18.95 28.28
N ASP A 66 -20.75 18.50 29.38
CA ASP A 66 -20.87 17.13 29.87
C ASP A 66 -22.32 16.69 30.11
N GLU A 67 -23.19 17.61 30.51
CA GLU A 67 -24.61 17.28 30.76
C GLU A 67 -25.35 16.94 29.47
N LYS A 68 -25.13 17.72 28.40
CA LYS A 68 -25.74 17.43 27.11
C LYS A 68 -25.15 16.19 26.46
N ILE A 69 -23.84 15.95 26.59
CA ILE A 69 -23.20 14.74 26.11
C ILE A 69 -23.77 13.52 26.83
N LEU A 70 -23.85 13.55 28.16
CA LEU A 70 -24.40 12.47 28.94
C LEU A 70 -25.87 12.19 28.57
N GLN A 71 -26.69 13.24 28.42
CA GLN A 71 -28.10 13.10 28.01
C GLN A 71 -28.20 12.45 26.62
N CYS A 72 -27.34 12.85 25.67
CA CYS A 72 -27.27 12.24 24.33
C CYS A 72 -27.01 10.72 24.41
N PHE A 73 -26.04 10.28 25.20
CA PHE A 73 -25.79 8.86 25.40
C PHE A 73 -26.97 8.14 26.09
N VAL A 74 -27.56 8.73 27.09
CA VAL A 74 -28.76 8.16 27.73
C VAL A 74 -29.90 7.96 26.73
N ASP A 75 -30.16 8.94 25.88
CA ASP A 75 -31.22 8.88 24.87
C ASP A 75 -30.92 7.78 23.82
N ILE A 76 -29.66 7.63 23.38
CA ILE A 76 -29.25 6.58 22.44
C ILE A 76 -29.42 5.19 23.08
N LEU A 77 -28.89 4.99 24.29
CA LEU A 77 -28.96 3.71 25.00
C LEU A 77 -30.40 3.28 25.33
N GLN A 78 -31.34 4.23 25.53
CA GLN A 78 -32.76 3.93 25.75
C GLN A 78 -33.49 3.61 24.45
N ARG A 79 -33.12 4.25 23.34
CA ARG A 79 -33.84 4.11 22.07
C ARG A 79 -33.40 2.88 21.29
N GLU A 80 -32.09 2.59 21.23
CA GLU A 80 -31.55 1.51 20.40
C GLU A 80 -31.62 0.18 21.17
N ARG A 81 -32.34 -0.81 20.60
CA ARG A 81 -32.57 -2.11 21.26
C ARG A 81 -31.53 -3.19 21.00
N ASN A 82 -30.75 -3.05 19.94
CA ASN A 82 -29.70 -3.98 19.58
C ASN A 82 -28.48 -3.18 19.15
N LEU A 83 -27.70 -2.76 20.15
CA LEU A 83 -26.62 -1.80 19.99
C LEU A 83 -25.27 -2.45 20.26
N ILE A 84 -24.34 -2.28 19.35
CA ILE A 84 -22.91 -2.51 19.55
C ILE A 84 -22.25 -1.15 19.68
N VAL A 85 -21.50 -0.94 20.74
CA VAL A 85 -20.66 0.24 20.92
C VAL A 85 -19.22 -0.14 20.65
N ASP A 86 -18.63 0.45 19.64
CA ASP A 86 -17.19 0.36 19.44
C ASP A 86 -16.49 1.34 20.40
N LEU A 87 -15.58 0.79 21.21
CA LEU A 87 -14.82 1.58 22.18
C LEU A 87 -13.53 2.18 21.58
N LYS A 88 -13.27 1.93 20.30
CA LYS A 88 -12.18 2.59 19.60
C LYS A 88 -12.58 4.02 19.21
N GLY A 89 -11.61 4.91 19.29
CA GLY A 89 -11.85 6.33 19.02
C GLY A 89 -12.51 7.09 20.17
N GLY A 90 -12.84 8.34 19.92
CA GLY A 90 -13.30 9.26 20.94
C GLY A 90 -12.17 9.75 21.85
N ASP A 91 -12.53 10.63 22.77
CA ASP A 91 -11.63 11.04 23.84
C ASP A 91 -12.07 10.44 25.20
N GLU A 92 -11.24 10.63 26.19
CA GLU A 92 -11.46 10.09 27.53
C GLU A 92 -12.76 10.60 28.15
N VAL A 93 -13.19 11.85 27.81
CA VAL A 93 -14.41 12.45 28.32
C VAL A 93 -15.65 11.76 27.75
N LEU A 94 -15.66 11.51 26.44
CA LEU A 94 -16.74 10.76 25.78
C LEU A 94 -16.87 9.36 26.35
N LEU A 95 -15.78 8.63 26.51
CA LEU A 95 -15.78 7.28 27.07
C LEU A 95 -16.22 7.27 28.53
N PHE A 96 -15.77 8.24 29.34
CA PHE A 96 -16.19 8.39 30.74
C PHE A 96 -17.70 8.69 30.85
N LEU A 97 -18.22 9.60 30.03
CA LEU A 97 -19.65 9.97 30.03
C LEU A 97 -20.52 8.83 29.49
N LEU A 98 -20.04 8.07 28.51
CA LEU A 98 -20.67 6.82 28.07
C LEU A 98 -20.79 5.83 29.24
N GLY A 99 -19.71 5.60 29.99
CA GLY A 99 -19.73 4.72 31.18
C GLY A 99 -20.76 5.18 32.23
N ARG A 100 -20.87 6.49 32.48
CA ARG A 100 -21.91 7.06 33.34
C ARG A 100 -23.33 6.81 32.79
N ALA A 101 -23.54 6.96 31.48
CA ALA A 101 -24.82 6.69 30.85
C ALA A 101 -25.22 5.20 30.98
N PHE A 102 -24.25 4.29 30.87
CA PHE A 102 -24.46 2.86 31.13
C PHE A 102 -24.92 2.56 32.54
N ASP A 103 -24.36 3.22 33.55
CA ASP A 103 -24.79 3.03 34.95
C ASP A 103 -26.23 3.56 35.16
N ILE A 104 -26.59 4.66 34.51
CA ILE A 104 -27.95 5.24 34.59
C ILE A 104 -28.99 4.34 33.90
N VAL A 105 -28.70 3.92 32.64
CA VAL A 105 -29.68 3.23 31.79
C VAL A 105 -29.70 1.72 32.03
N ARG A 106 -28.57 1.13 32.36
CA ARG A 106 -28.36 -0.33 32.51
C ARG A 106 -28.92 -1.12 31.32
N PRO A 107 -28.50 -0.82 30.10
CA PRO A 107 -29.06 -1.43 28.89
C PRO A 107 -28.77 -2.93 28.84
N VAL A 108 -29.82 -3.74 28.52
CA VAL A 108 -29.76 -5.21 28.57
C VAL A 108 -29.23 -5.78 27.24
N HIS A 109 -29.41 -5.08 26.13
CA HIS A 109 -29.11 -5.56 24.78
C HIS A 109 -28.02 -4.73 24.09
N THR A 110 -27.11 -4.14 24.87
CA THR A 110 -25.98 -3.39 24.38
C THR A 110 -24.67 -4.12 24.67
N GLN A 111 -23.82 -4.23 23.69
CA GLN A 111 -22.51 -4.86 23.79
C GLN A 111 -21.42 -3.82 23.57
N LEU A 112 -20.34 -3.94 24.34
CA LEU A 112 -19.14 -3.10 24.22
C LEU A 112 -18.04 -3.90 23.56
N HIS A 113 -17.56 -3.46 22.42
CA HIS A 113 -16.58 -4.17 21.63
C HIS A 113 -15.39 -3.27 21.24
N CYS A 114 -14.24 -3.90 21.03
CA CYS A 114 -13.11 -3.37 20.29
C CYS A 114 -12.71 -4.39 19.23
N ILE A 115 -12.55 -3.96 17.99
CA ILE A 115 -12.05 -4.84 16.90
C ILE A 115 -10.61 -4.47 16.62
N ASP A 116 -9.71 -5.47 16.60
CA ASP A 116 -8.36 -5.26 16.09
C ASP A 116 -8.39 -5.28 14.57
N PRO A 117 -8.02 -4.17 13.87
CA PRO A 117 -8.09 -4.09 12.42
C PRO A 117 -7.09 -5.01 11.71
N PHE A 118 -6.12 -5.54 12.43
CA PHE A 118 -5.13 -6.44 11.87
C PHE A 118 -5.56 -7.91 11.95
N SER A 119 -5.94 -8.38 13.13
CA SER A 119 -6.30 -9.78 13.35
C SER A 119 -7.77 -10.09 13.09
N GLY A 120 -8.64 -9.07 13.10
CA GLY A 120 -10.09 -9.24 13.10
C GLY A 120 -10.64 -9.79 14.42
N GLU A 121 -9.81 -9.82 15.46
CA GLU A 121 -10.25 -10.25 16.77
C GLU A 121 -11.14 -9.20 17.43
N ILE A 122 -12.30 -9.63 17.90
CA ILE A 122 -13.22 -8.81 18.68
C ILE A 122 -12.98 -9.10 20.14
N GLN A 123 -12.58 -8.10 20.88
CA GLN A 123 -12.60 -8.12 22.32
C GLN A 123 -13.95 -7.62 22.82
N SER A 124 -14.75 -8.48 23.42
CA SER A 124 -15.99 -8.08 24.07
C SER A 124 -15.73 -7.69 25.52
N HIS A 125 -16.16 -6.48 25.90
CA HIS A 125 -16.06 -5.98 27.28
C HIS A 125 -17.35 -6.19 28.08
N SER A 126 -18.45 -6.58 27.42
CA SER A 126 -19.73 -6.92 28.07
C SER A 126 -19.86 -8.41 28.41
N ALA A 127 -19.02 -9.25 27.82
CA ALA A 127 -18.90 -10.67 28.14
C ALA A 127 -17.45 -11.11 27.92
N SER A 128 -16.94 -11.98 28.80
CA SER A 128 -15.54 -12.43 28.74
C SER A 128 -15.32 -13.44 27.60
N TYR A 129 -15.49 -13.02 26.35
CA TYR A 129 -15.18 -13.85 25.20
C TYR A 129 -14.49 -13.04 24.10
N PHE A 130 -13.68 -13.74 23.32
CA PHE A 130 -13.09 -13.24 22.09
C PHE A 130 -13.79 -13.94 20.91
N LEU A 131 -14.22 -13.15 19.96
CA LEU A 131 -14.71 -13.66 18.68
C LEU A 131 -13.72 -13.19 17.61
N LYS A 132 -13.58 -14.01 16.58
CA LYS A 132 -12.88 -13.61 15.36
C LYS A 132 -13.91 -13.44 14.27
N VAL A 133 -13.91 -12.28 13.65
CA VAL A 133 -14.70 -12.02 12.45
C VAL A 133 -13.78 -11.97 11.24
N GLU A 134 -14.36 -12.21 10.09
CA GLU A 134 -13.67 -11.98 8.84
C GLU A 134 -13.43 -10.46 8.69
N ASN A 135 -12.16 -10.09 8.51
CA ASN A 135 -11.81 -8.69 8.31
C ASN A 135 -12.43 -8.18 7.01
N PRO A 136 -13.11 -7.03 7.04
CA PRO A 136 -13.53 -6.37 5.81
C PRO A 136 -12.32 -6.04 4.94
N ILE A 137 -12.54 -6.03 3.63
CA ILE A 137 -11.49 -5.71 2.66
C ILE A 137 -11.75 -4.31 2.10
N LEU A 138 -10.73 -3.44 2.10
CA LEU A 138 -10.69 -2.22 1.31
C LEU A 138 -9.72 -2.41 0.14
N ASN A 139 -10.02 -1.79 -0.99
CA ASN A 139 -9.06 -1.70 -2.07
C ASN A 139 -8.17 -0.44 -1.92
N VAL A 140 -7.08 -0.37 -2.69
CA VAL A 140 -6.12 0.75 -2.64
C VAL A 140 -6.81 2.09 -2.90
N ARG A 141 -7.70 2.17 -3.90
CA ARG A 141 -8.39 3.43 -4.27
C ARG A 141 -9.32 3.89 -3.16
N GLU A 142 -10.12 2.99 -2.60
CA GLU A 142 -11.00 3.29 -1.47
C GLU A 142 -10.21 3.82 -0.28
N THR A 143 -9.08 3.19 0.04
CA THR A 143 -8.22 3.61 1.15
C THR A 143 -7.64 5.00 0.94
N VAL A 144 -7.12 5.30 -0.24
CA VAL A 144 -6.59 6.63 -0.59
C VAL A 144 -7.70 7.70 -0.54
N GLU A 145 -8.89 7.41 -1.06
CA GLU A 145 -10.04 8.32 -1.04
C GLU A 145 -10.54 8.59 0.39
N LEU A 146 -10.59 7.58 1.25
CA LEU A 146 -10.93 7.72 2.67
C LEU A 146 -10.02 8.71 3.39
N HIS A 147 -8.76 8.79 2.98
CA HIS A 147 -7.78 9.72 3.56
C HIS A 147 -7.69 11.04 2.77
N GLY A 148 -8.66 11.30 1.90
CA GLY A 148 -8.84 12.56 1.18
C GLY A 148 -7.86 12.76 0.02
N GLY A 149 -7.24 11.68 -0.49
CA GLY A 149 -6.43 11.69 -1.70
C GLY A 149 -7.16 11.12 -2.91
N ILE A 150 -6.45 11.08 -4.04
CA ILE A 150 -6.89 10.39 -5.26
C ILE A 150 -5.70 9.62 -5.84
N VAL A 151 -5.97 8.45 -6.40
CA VAL A 151 -5.03 7.76 -7.30
C VAL A 151 -5.17 8.38 -8.68
N ALA A 152 -4.26 9.30 -9.00
CA ALA A 152 -4.28 10.05 -10.27
C ALA A 152 -3.83 9.19 -11.45
N ASP A 153 -2.84 8.30 -11.23
CA ASP A 153 -2.33 7.37 -12.23
C ASP A 153 -1.75 6.13 -11.54
N CYS A 154 -1.56 5.04 -12.27
CA CYS A 154 -0.84 3.85 -11.82
C CYS A 154 -0.31 3.07 -13.03
N THR A 155 0.61 2.15 -12.79
CA THR A 155 1.09 1.26 -13.85
C THR A 155 -0.07 0.37 -14.30
N ASP A 156 -0.41 0.48 -15.58
CA ASP A 156 -1.40 -0.42 -16.21
C ASP A 156 -0.78 -1.81 -16.39
N VAL A 157 -1.10 -2.71 -15.48
CA VAL A 157 -0.58 -4.08 -15.49
C VAL A 157 -1.12 -4.91 -16.67
N SER A 158 -2.26 -4.53 -17.25
CA SER A 158 -2.81 -5.18 -18.44
C SER A 158 -1.89 -5.01 -19.64
N VAL A 159 -1.28 -3.84 -19.77
CA VAL A 159 -0.28 -3.52 -20.79
C VAL A 159 0.98 -4.38 -20.67
N LEU A 160 1.26 -4.89 -19.47
CA LEU A 160 2.38 -5.78 -19.19
C LEU A 160 2.03 -7.26 -19.44
N GLY A 161 0.80 -7.57 -19.88
CA GLY A 161 0.34 -8.94 -20.07
C GLY A 161 0.06 -9.68 -18.76
N LEU A 162 -0.19 -8.93 -17.67
CA LEU A 162 -0.50 -9.48 -16.34
C LEU A 162 -2.01 -9.71 -16.13
N GLU A 163 -2.80 -9.66 -17.17
CA GLU A 163 -4.22 -10.05 -17.12
C GLU A 163 -4.39 -11.56 -16.97
N SER A 164 -5.53 -11.93 -16.43
CA SER A 164 -5.90 -13.35 -16.21
C SER A 164 -5.74 -14.19 -17.49
N GLY A 165 -4.81 -15.14 -17.48
CA GLY A 165 -4.50 -16.06 -18.58
C GLY A 165 -3.15 -15.82 -19.27
N GLN A 166 -2.55 -14.64 -19.14
CA GLN A 166 -1.22 -14.34 -19.67
C GLN A 166 -0.14 -14.17 -18.59
N VAL A 167 -0.57 -14.15 -17.32
CA VAL A 167 0.31 -13.94 -16.16
C VAL A 167 1.51 -14.90 -16.15
N HIS A 168 1.29 -16.17 -16.52
CA HIS A 168 2.33 -17.17 -16.47
C HIS A 168 3.54 -16.85 -17.38
N ASN A 169 3.31 -16.40 -18.62
CA ASN A 169 4.37 -16.02 -19.53
C ASN A 169 5.14 -14.78 -19.05
N ALA A 170 4.43 -13.81 -18.48
CA ALA A 170 5.05 -12.61 -17.92
C ALA A 170 5.90 -12.93 -16.67
N LEU A 171 5.44 -13.87 -15.85
CA LEU A 171 6.21 -14.35 -14.68
C LEU A 171 7.51 -15.02 -15.08
N GLU A 172 7.49 -15.88 -16.11
CA GLU A 172 8.72 -16.53 -16.61
C GLU A 172 9.73 -15.49 -17.11
N ASP A 173 9.29 -14.50 -17.88
CA ASP A 173 10.15 -13.43 -18.37
C ASP A 173 10.72 -12.60 -17.21
N LEU A 174 9.91 -12.29 -16.23
CA LEU A 174 10.32 -11.55 -15.04
C LEU A 174 11.37 -12.32 -14.23
N GLN A 175 11.17 -13.63 -14.03
CA GLN A 175 12.13 -14.50 -13.35
C GLN A 175 13.46 -14.60 -14.09
N LEU A 176 13.42 -14.67 -15.44
CA LEU A 176 14.63 -14.66 -16.25
C LEU A 176 15.39 -13.34 -16.15
N MET A 177 14.67 -12.19 -16.23
CA MET A 177 15.28 -10.88 -16.04
C MET A 177 15.87 -10.72 -14.64
N TRP A 178 15.14 -11.19 -13.61
CA TRP A 178 15.60 -11.14 -12.24
C TRP A 178 16.89 -11.96 -12.03
N LYS A 179 16.96 -13.17 -12.58
CA LYS A 179 18.19 -13.99 -12.56
C LYS A 179 19.38 -13.28 -13.21
N ILE A 180 19.16 -12.59 -14.33
CA ILE A 180 20.22 -11.79 -14.98
C ILE A 180 20.60 -10.59 -14.11
N CYS A 181 19.63 -9.92 -13.49
CA CYS A 181 19.86 -8.82 -12.57
C CYS A 181 20.73 -9.27 -11.37
N CYS A 182 20.40 -10.40 -10.76
CA CYS A 182 21.09 -10.95 -9.60
C CYS A 182 22.54 -11.39 -9.89
N GLN A 183 22.91 -11.70 -11.13
CA GLN A 183 24.30 -11.99 -11.51
C GLN A 183 25.22 -10.77 -11.32
N ASN A 184 24.68 -9.55 -11.48
CA ASN A 184 25.46 -8.31 -11.29
C ASN A 184 24.56 -7.15 -10.83
N PRO A 185 24.04 -7.20 -9.59
CA PRO A 185 23.04 -6.26 -9.11
C PRO A 185 23.56 -4.81 -9.11
N ASN A 186 24.84 -4.60 -8.81
CA ASN A 186 25.48 -3.28 -8.84
C ASN A 186 25.47 -2.60 -10.21
N ARG A 187 25.42 -3.37 -11.29
CA ARG A 187 25.45 -2.84 -12.66
C ARG A 187 24.07 -2.73 -13.28
N TRP A 188 23.06 -3.35 -12.69
CA TRP A 188 21.73 -3.41 -13.29
C TRP A 188 21.16 -2.03 -13.64
N ASN A 189 21.18 -1.08 -12.70
CA ASN A 189 20.69 0.27 -12.93
C ASN A 189 21.46 1.00 -14.03
N SER A 190 22.79 0.85 -14.06
CA SER A 190 23.61 1.44 -15.11
C SER A 190 23.27 0.86 -16.47
N ASN A 191 23.07 -0.45 -16.55
CA ASN A 191 22.69 -1.15 -17.75
C ASN A 191 21.28 -0.75 -18.22
N ALA A 192 20.29 -0.70 -17.33
CA ALA A 192 18.93 -0.27 -17.64
C ALA A 192 18.91 1.19 -18.15
N ASN A 193 19.68 2.09 -17.54
CA ASN A 193 19.81 3.45 -18.01
C ASN A 193 20.43 3.54 -19.41
N CYS A 194 21.45 2.71 -19.71
CA CYS A 194 22.03 2.63 -21.04
C CYS A 194 21.01 2.12 -22.08
N LEU A 195 20.26 1.07 -21.75
CA LEU A 195 19.20 0.55 -22.61
C LEU A 195 18.09 1.57 -22.84
N ALA A 196 17.70 2.33 -21.81
CA ALA A 196 16.72 3.40 -21.93
C ALA A 196 17.17 4.50 -22.92
N VAL A 197 18.46 4.86 -22.92
CA VAL A 197 19.02 5.82 -23.90
C VAL A 197 19.03 5.23 -25.31
N ILE A 198 19.41 3.97 -25.47
CA ILE A 198 19.42 3.27 -26.77
C ILE A 198 17.98 3.16 -27.31
N ASP A 199 17.03 2.82 -26.47
CA ASP A 199 15.59 2.76 -26.77
C ASP A 199 15.07 4.13 -27.26
N ALA A 200 15.37 5.20 -26.52
CA ALA A 200 14.95 6.55 -26.87
C ALA A 200 15.50 7.06 -28.21
N LEU A 201 16.68 6.62 -28.60
CA LEU A 201 17.33 7.02 -29.85
C LEU A 201 16.92 6.15 -31.03
N GLY A 202 16.64 4.87 -30.82
CA GLY A 202 16.55 3.87 -31.87
C GLY A 202 15.25 3.10 -31.97
N ILE A 203 14.25 3.38 -31.09
CA ILE A 203 12.99 2.61 -31.11
C ILE A 203 12.26 2.77 -32.45
N ARG A 204 11.87 1.65 -33.03
CA ARG A 204 11.04 1.59 -34.24
C ARG A 204 9.96 0.53 -34.04
N ASN A 205 8.77 0.78 -34.59
CA ASN A 205 7.66 -0.20 -34.55
C ASN A 205 7.34 -0.78 -33.14
N GLY A 206 7.57 0.00 -32.07
CA GLY A 206 7.20 -0.35 -30.71
C GLY A 206 8.17 -1.28 -29.96
N LEU A 207 8.71 -2.33 -30.58
CA LEU A 207 9.62 -3.31 -29.94
C LEU A 207 10.99 -3.42 -30.61
N GLU A 208 11.10 -2.97 -31.83
CA GLU A 208 12.35 -2.98 -32.60
C GLU A 208 13.18 -1.74 -32.27
N VAL A 209 14.46 -1.96 -31.99
CA VAL A 209 15.45 -0.92 -31.72
C VAL A 209 16.56 -1.01 -32.73
N THR A 210 16.90 0.11 -33.37
CA THR A 210 18.07 0.23 -34.25
C THR A 210 18.69 1.60 -34.03
N VAL A 211 19.95 1.64 -33.60
CA VAL A 211 20.67 2.88 -33.29
C VAL A 211 22.09 2.84 -33.91
N SER A 212 22.52 3.97 -34.47
CA SER A 212 23.91 4.16 -34.87
C SER A 212 24.82 4.27 -33.65
N VAL A 213 25.91 3.50 -33.62
CA VAL A 213 26.93 3.58 -32.55
C VAL A 213 27.54 4.99 -32.45
N LYS A 214 27.68 5.68 -33.55
CA LYS A 214 28.19 7.07 -33.58
C LYS A 214 27.22 8.02 -32.86
N GLU A 215 25.95 7.85 -33.09
CA GLU A 215 24.91 8.68 -32.45
C GLU A 215 24.78 8.36 -30.96
N ALA A 216 24.77 7.08 -30.61
CA ALA A 216 24.77 6.61 -29.24
C ALA A 216 25.95 7.18 -28.43
N LYS A 217 27.16 7.17 -29.00
CA LYS A 217 28.37 7.73 -28.38
C LYS A 217 28.34 9.27 -28.27
N ARG A 218 27.77 9.96 -29.28
CA ARG A 218 27.67 11.43 -29.29
C ARG A 218 26.82 11.98 -28.16
N GLN A 219 25.85 11.24 -27.71
CA GLN A 219 24.95 11.61 -26.63
C GLN A 219 25.59 11.49 -25.23
N ASN A 220 26.86 11.65 -25.06
CA ASN A 220 27.69 11.71 -23.83
C ASN A 220 27.19 10.92 -22.57
N LYS A 221 25.97 10.36 -22.65
CA LYS A 221 25.34 9.54 -21.59
C LYS A 221 25.74 8.08 -21.69
N ILE A 222 26.36 7.64 -22.79
CA ILE A 222 26.86 6.29 -23.00
C ILE A 222 28.39 6.28 -22.89
N ALA A 223 28.92 6.75 -21.77
CA ALA A 223 30.32 6.54 -21.42
C ALA A 223 30.68 5.03 -21.28
N ARG A 224 29.64 4.19 -21.17
CA ARG A 224 29.74 2.75 -20.90
C ARG A 224 29.10 1.88 -21.98
N TYR A 225 29.32 2.22 -23.23
CA TYR A 225 28.80 1.51 -24.40
C TYR A 225 29.04 -0.01 -24.31
N ASN A 226 30.24 -0.45 -23.89
CA ASN A 226 30.56 -1.85 -23.73
C ASN A 226 29.69 -2.55 -22.71
N GLU A 227 29.33 -1.85 -21.62
CA GLU A 227 28.43 -2.40 -20.58
C GLU A 227 27.00 -2.60 -21.10
N ALA A 228 26.52 -1.71 -21.97
CA ALA A 228 25.20 -1.88 -22.61
C ALA A 228 25.19 -3.09 -23.56
N VAL A 229 26.30 -3.32 -24.27
CA VAL A 229 26.44 -4.51 -25.12
C VAL A 229 26.54 -5.78 -24.28
N ASP A 230 27.26 -5.74 -23.17
CA ASP A 230 27.44 -6.89 -22.29
C ASP A 230 26.10 -7.40 -21.73
N ILE A 231 25.13 -6.51 -21.44
CA ILE A 231 23.80 -6.92 -20.96
C ILE A 231 22.93 -7.52 -22.06
N LEU A 232 23.11 -7.13 -23.32
CA LEU A 232 22.33 -7.67 -24.44
C LEU A 232 22.60 -9.17 -24.68
N ILE A 233 23.82 -9.64 -24.43
CA ILE A 233 24.18 -11.04 -24.60
C ILE A 233 23.37 -11.98 -23.70
N PRO A 234 23.32 -11.82 -22.35
CA PRO A 234 22.50 -12.66 -21.51
C PRO A 234 21.01 -12.53 -21.79
N LEU A 235 20.52 -11.31 -22.12
CA LEU A 235 19.13 -11.11 -22.52
C LEU A 235 18.75 -11.87 -23.78
N HIS A 236 19.65 -11.87 -24.77
CA HIS A 236 19.46 -12.63 -26.02
C HIS A 236 19.48 -14.15 -25.78
N ARG A 237 20.43 -14.65 -24.98
CA ARG A 237 20.51 -16.06 -24.60
C ARG A 237 19.26 -16.55 -23.86
N ALA A 238 18.65 -15.67 -23.05
CA ALA A 238 17.41 -15.93 -22.33
C ALA A 238 16.14 -15.78 -23.20
N GLY A 239 16.28 -15.37 -24.47
CA GLY A 239 15.14 -15.14 -25.36
C GLY A 239 14.32 -13.89 -25.04
N LEU A 240 14.82 -13.01 -24.16
CA LEU A 240 14.16 -11.75 -23.79
C LEU A 240 14.30 -10.66 -24.86
N ILE A 241 15.32 -10.78 -25.68
CA ILE A 241 15.48 -10.03 -26.93
C ILE A 241 15.81 -11.01 -28.06
N THR A 242 15.46 -10.64 -29.30
CA THR A 242 15.70 -11.41 -30.49
C THR A 242 16.38 -10.56 -31.56
N MET A 243 16.76 -11.16 -32.67
CA MET A 243 17.36 -10.47 -33.83
C MET A 243 18.51 -9.52 -33.45
N MET A 244 19.35 -9.93 -32.48
CA MET A 244 20.44 -9.11 -31.98
C MET A 244 21.54 -9.04 -33.01
N ASP A 245 21.83 -7.85 -33.53
CA ASP A 245 22.99 -7.52 -34.34
C ASP A 245 23.75 -6.33 -33.75
N VAL A 246 24.98 -6.58 -33.32
CA VAL A 246 25.85 -5.57 -32.70
C VAL A 246 27.14 -5.50 -33.50
N SER A 247 27.33 -4.39 -34.18
CA SER A 247 28.50 -4.11 -35.00
C SER A 247 29.22 -2.85 -34.54
N LEU A 248 30.32 -2.51 -35.20
CA LEU A 248 31.04 -1.25 -34.96
C LEU A 248 30.22 0.00 -35.37
N SER A 249 29.21 -0.17 -36.23
CA SER A 249 28.42 0.91 -36.80
C SER A 249 27.01 1.04 -36.19
N HIS A 250 26.39 -0.06 -35.80
CA HIS A 250 25.03 -0.06 -35.29
C HIS A 250 24.79 -1.14 -34.23
N ILE A 251 23.73 -0.92 -33.45
CA ILE A 251 23.12 -1.90 -32.55
C ILE A 251 21.68 -2.07 -33.01
N SER A 252 21.24 -3.32 -33.20
CA SER A 252 19.86 -3.65 -33.51
C SER A 252 19.42 -4.87 -32.72
N TYR A 253 18.21 -4.83 -32.20
CA TYR A 253 17.54 -5.95 -31.53
C TYR A 253 16.02 -5.72 -31.43
N VAL A 254 15.28 -6.78 -31.08
CA VAL A 254 13.84 -6.74 -30.90
C VAL A 254 13.53 -7.26 -29.51
N TYR A 255 12.79 -6.48 -28.70
CA TYR A 255 12.27 -6.95 -27.42
C TYR A 255 11.25 -8.07 -27.62
N LYS A 256 11.25 -9.09 -26.76
CA LYS A 256 10.29 -10.19 -26.80
C LYS A 256 8.85 -9.70 -26.71
N ASN A 257 8.59 -8.77 -25.80
CA ASN A 257 7.28 -8.17 -25.56
C ASN A 257 7.42 -6.82 -24.84
N ARG A 258 6.26 -6.17 -24.58
CA ARG A 258 6.21 -4.85 -23.95
C ARG A 258 6.64 -4.89 -22.48
N CYS A 259 6.30 -5.95 -21.74
CA CYS A 259 6.72 -6.10 -20.34
C CYS A 259 8.25 -6.11 -20.21
N VAL A 260 8.92 -6.93 -21.01
CA VAL A 260 10.39 -6.99 -21.07
C VAL A 260 10.98 -5.61 -21.39
N ARG A 261 10.43 -4.91 -22.39
CA ARG A 261 10.89 -3.58 -22.75
C ARG A 261 10.76 -2.59 -21.56
N GLU A 262 9.61 -2.53 -20.89
CA GLU A 262 9.39 -1.61 -19.79
C GLU A 262 10.32 -1.90 -18.60
N CYS A 263 10.55 -3.16 -18.26
CA CYS A 263 11.49 -3.55 -17.20
C CYS A 263 12.94 -3.18 -17.52
N LEU A 264 13.35 -3.27 -18.80
CA LEU A 264 14.72 -3.03 -19.20
C LEU A 264 15.05 -1.55 -19.43
N ARG A 265 14.03 -0.70 -19.66
CA ARG A 265 14.23 0.74 -19.89
C ARG A 265 14.00 1.62 -18.64
N ARG A 266 13.40 1.08 -17.60
CA ARG A 266 13.09 1.82 -16.36
C ARG A 266 13.91 1.23 -15.22
N ALA A 267 14.99 1.94 -14.83
CA ALA A 267 15.77 1.53 -13.66
C ALA A 267 14.86 1.50 -12.43
N GLY A 268 14.92 0.42 -11.67
CA GLY A 268 14.05 0.22 -10.50
C GLY A 268 12.80 -0.61 -10.78
N PHE A 269 12.18 -0.46 -11.94
CA PHE A 269 10.89 -1.08 -12.25
C PHE A 269 10.88 -2.61 -12.14
N LEU A 270 11.99 -3.26 -12.45
CA LEU A 270 12.11 -4.73 -12.29
C LEU A 270 11.95 -5.15 -10.82
N LEU A 271 12.52 -4.41 -9.87
CA LEU A 271 12.36 -4.68 -8.44
C LEU A 271 10.92 -4.40 -7.98
N GLU A 272 10.34 -3.27 -8.38
CA GLU A 272 8.95 -2.92 -8.08
C GLU A 272 8.00 -4.04 -8.55
N LEU A 273 8.18 -4.50 -9.79
CA LEU A 273 7.34 -5.54 -10.37
C LEU A 273 7.58 -6.90 -9.71
N LYS A 274 8.83 -7.22 -9.32
CA LYS A 274 9.15 -8.43 -8.55
C LYS A 274 8.40 -8.44 -7.22
N ILE A 275 8.42 -7.33 -6.47
CA ILE A 275 7.70 -7.21 -5.19
C ILE A 275 6.19 -7.31 -5.40
N PHE A 276 5.65 -6.60 -6.39
CA PHE A 276 4.23 -6.65 -6.73
C PHE A 276 3.78 -8.09 -7.04
N MET A 277 4.52 -8.81 -7.90
CA MET A 277 4.16 -10.17 -8.29
C MET A 277 4.32 -11.16 -7.13
N THR A 278 5.39 -11.05 -6.34
CA THR A 278 5.55 -11.89 -5.15
C THR A 278 4.38 -11.68 -4.17
N ALA A 279 3.96 -10.44 -3.96
CA ALA A 279 2.81 -10.14 -3.09
C ALA A 279 1.50 -10.77 -3.60
N LEU A 280 1.26 -10.76 -4.92
CA LEU A 280 0.07 -11.39 -5.52
C LEU A 280 0.07 -12.91 -5.36
N GLU A 281 1.24 -13.53 -5.20
CA GLU A 281 1.41 -14.98 -5.00
C GLU A 281 1.44 -15.39 -3.53
N CYS A 282 1.56 -14.46 -2.58
CA CYS A 282 1.52 -14.75 -1.15
C CYS A 282 0.19 -15.40 -0.74
N ARG A 283 0.25 -16.53 -0.05
CA ARG A 283 -0.92 -17.26 0.44
C ARG A 283 -0.82 -17.51 1.93
N ASN A 284 -1.98 -17.46 2.59
CA ASN A 284 -2.15 -17.96 3.96
C ASN A 284 -2.11 -19.50 3.97
N GLU A 285 -2.06 -20.09 5.16
CA GLU A 285 -2.08 -21.55 5.34
C GLU A 285 -3.32 -22.24 4.73
N ASP A 286 -4.44 -21.53 4.66
CA ASP A 286 -5.69 -22.00 4.05
C ASP A 286 -5.76 -21.81 2.52
N GLY A 287 -4.69 -21.29 1.90
CA GLY A 287 -4.60 -21.01 0.47
C GLY A 287 -5.23 -19.69 0.03
N SER A 288 -5.86 -18.94 0.93
CA SER A 288 -6.38 -17.60 0.62
C SER A 288 -5.25 -16.59 0.38
N PRO A 289 -5.47 -15.53 -0.42
CA PRO A 289 -4.44 -14.52 -0.64
C PRO A 289 -4.15 -13.74 0.65
N VAL A 290 -2.86 -13.51 0.95
CA VAL A 290 -2.44 -12.64 2.05
C VAL A 290 -2.82 -11.20 1.77
N PHE A 291 -2.61 -10.74 0.53
CA PHE A 291 -2.98 -9.40 0.08
C PHE A 291 -4.15 -9.51 -0.91
N GLN A 292 -5.24 -8.82 -0.63
CA GLN A 292 -6.48 -8.90 -1.40
C GLN A 292 -6.54 -7.89 -2.55
N ASP A 293 -5.72 -6.83 -2.48
CA ASP A 293 -5.56 -5.85 -3.56
C ASP A 293 -4.12 -5.35 -3.60
N ALA A 294 -3.66 -4.97 -4.78
CA ALA A 294 -2.31 -4.49 -5.01
C ALA A 294 -2.26 -3.49 -6.17
N MET A 295 -1.37 -2.49 -6.05
CA MET A 295 -1.13 -1.49 -7.09
C MET A 295 0.36 -1.19 -7.18
N THR A 296 0.89 -1.02 -8.39
CA THR A 296 2.28 -0.62 -8.61
C THR A 296 2.38 0.69 -9.40
N GLY A 297 3.41 1.50 -9.11
CA GLY A 297 3.63 2.80 -9.73
C GLY A 297 2.46 3.76 -9.48
N ALA A 298 1.92 3.79 -8.26
CA ALA A 298 0.78 4.61 -7.91
C ALA A 298 1.17 6.08 -7.76
N VAL A 299 0.55 6.95 -8.54
CA VAL A 299 0.68 8.41 -8.43
C VAL A 299 -0.47 8.94 -7.60
N LEU A 300 -0.16 9.44 -6.41
CA LEU A 300 -1.13 9.88 -5.42
C LEU A 300 -1.21 11.40 -5.38
N ASP A 301 -2.42 11.94 -5.54
CA ASP A 301 -2.72 13.35 -5.44
C ASP A 301 -3.21 13.70 -4.03
N TRP A 302 -2.63 14.73 -3.41
CA TRP A 302 -2.90 15.15 -2.03
C TRP A 302 -4.22 15.89 -1.86
N ASP A 303 -4.72 16.53 -2.90
CA ASP A 303 -5.88 17.42 -2.81
C ASP A 303 -6.84 17.27 -3.99
N ALA A 304 -7.71 16.29 -3.86
CA ALA A 304 -8.80 16.02 -4.79
C ALA A 304 -9.69 17.23 -5.11
N ALA A 305 -9.70 18.23 -4.22
CA ALA A 305 -10.67 19.32 -4.28
C ALA A 305 -10.11 20.60 -4.92
N SER A 306 -8.78 20.78 -5.02
CA SER A 306 -8.22 22.11 -5.32
C SER A 306 -8.08 22.43 -6.80
N GLY A 307 -7.95 21.43 -7.66
CA GLY A 307 -7.76 21.65 -9.12
C GLY A 307 -6.55 22.52 -9.49
N LYS A 308 -5.68 22.87 -8.56
CA LYS A 308 -4.53 23.75 -8.77
C LYS A 308 -3.27 23.15 -8.17
N ASN A 309 -2.20 23.11 -8.97
CA ASN A 309 -0.81 22.76 -8.59
C ASN A 309 -0.72 21.65 -7.53
N VAL A 310 -1.02 20.47 -7.97
CA VAL A 310 -1.16 19.28 -7.16
C VAL A 310 0.20 18.80 -6.69
N THR A 311 0.35 18.59 -5.39
CA THR A 311 1.47 17.81 -4.87
C THR A 311 1.17 16.34 -5.14
N VAL A 312 1.89 15.76 -6.08
CA VAL A 312 1.80 14.33 -6.39
C VAL A 312 3.00 13.59 -5.80
N ASN A 313 2.73 12.42 -5.25
CA ASN A 313 3.75 11.48 -4.82
C ASN A 313 3.59 10.16 -5.56
N GLU A 314 4.68 9.63 -6.07
CA GLU A 314 4.73 8.28 -6.58
C GLU A 314 5.07 7.32 -5.44
N THR A 315 4.35 6.19 -5.39
CA THR A 315 4.60 5.07 -4.49
C THR A 315 4.84 3.83 -5.35
N ASP A 316 5.95 3.15 -5.09
CA ASP A 316 6.41 2.07 -5.95
C ASP A 316 5.43 0.88 -5.93
N VAL A 317 4.98 0.45 -4.72
CA VAL A 317 3.94 -0.58 -4.56
C VAL A 317 3.05 -0.24 -3.36
N ILE A 318 1.75 -0.46 -3.50
CA ILE A 318 0.77 -0.41 -2.40
C ILE A 318 0.04 -1.75 -2.39
N LEU A 319 -0.03 -2.39 -1.22
CA LEU A 319 -0.76 -3.64 -1.02
C LEU A 319 -1.86 -3.43 0.02
N MET A 320 -2.92 -4.22 -0.07
CA MET A 320 -3.99 -4.23 0.93
C MET A 320 -4.09 -5.60 1.59
N ARG A 321 -4.05 -5.64 2.92
CA ARG A 321 -4.36 -6.82 3.73
C ARG A 321 -5.56 -6.50 4.62
N GLY A 322 -6.74 -6.98 4.23
CA GLY A 322 -7.98 -6.53 4.83
C GLY A 322 -8.20 -5.03 4.61
N MET A 323 -8.25 -4.26 5.69
CA MET A 323 -8.36 -2.81 5.67
C MET A 323 -7.01 -2.09 5.81
N ILE A 324 -5.92 -2.84 5.99
CA ILE A 324 -4.60 -2.27 6.29
C ILE A 324 -3.79 -2.08 5.01
N PRO A 325 -3.40 -0.84 4.66
CA PRO A 325 -2.52 -0.58 3.52
C PRO A 325 -1.05 -0.75 3.89
N TYR A 326 -0.28 -1.31 2.98
CA TYR A 326 1.17 -1.45 3.01
C TYR A 326 1.76 -0.56 1.93
N PHE A 327 2.48 0.47 2.31
CA PHE A 327 3.20 1.35 1.41
C PHE A 327 4.64 0.88 1.29
N ILE A 328 5.06 0.54 0.08
CA ILE A 328 6.36 -0.06 -0.17
C ILE A 328 7.16 0.85 -1.10
N SER A 329 8.41 1.15 -0.71
CA SER A 329 9.38 1.84 -1.54
C SER A 329 10.52 0.88 -1.92
N CYS A 330 10.79 0.75 -3.22
CA CYS A 330 11.78 -0.15 -3.80
C CYS A 330 13.02 0.62 -4.25
N LYS A 331 14.21 0.21 -3.80
CA LYS A 331 15.46 0.90 -4.12
C LYS A 331 16.54 -0.08 -4.59
N ASN A 332 17.05 0.17 -5.78
CA ASN A 332 18.11 -0.64 -6.42
C ASN A 332 19.54 -0.09 -6.18
N GLY A 333 19.72 0.89 -5.32
CA GLY A 333 21.01 1.54 -5.11
C GLY A 333 21.16 2.12 -3.72
N CYS A 334 22.10 3.04 -3.55
CA CYS A 334 22.27 3.74 -2.27
C CYS A 334 20.98 4.44 -1.87
N VAL A 335 20.55 4.18 -0.64
CA VAL A 335 19.38 4.80 -0.03
C VAL A 335 19.84 5.86 0.99
N HIS A 336 19.08 6.93 1.10
CA HIS A 336 19.28 8.00 2.07
C HIS A 336 18.12 8.07 3.03
N GLU A 337 18.34 8.62 4.22
CA GLU A 337 17.30 8.75 5.26
C GLU A 337 16.08 9.54 4.81
N GLU A 338 16.23 10.44 3.83
CA GLU A 338 15.14 11.22 3.24
C GLU A 338 14.02 10.31 2.69
N GLU A 339 14.36 9.11 2.21
CA GLU A 339 13.38 8.14 1.72
C GLU A 339 12.51 7.58 2.86
N LEU A 340 13.05 7.45 4.08
CA LEU A 340 12.29 7.05 5.27
C LEU A 340 11.21 8.09 5.58
N TYR A 341 11.58 9.37 5.61
CA TYR A 341 10.64 10.46 5.90
C TYR A 341 9.58 10.61 4.81
N LYS A 342 9.98 10.47 3.54
CA LYS A 342 9.07 10.50 2.40
C LYS A 342 8.03 9.38 2.52
N LEU A 343 8.48 8.14 2.74
CA LEU A 343 7.59 6.98 2.89
C LEU A 343 6.65 7.16 4.09
N ALA A 344 7.17 7.56 5.25
CA ALA A 344 6.36 7.77 6.45
C ALA A 344 5.28 8.84 6.22
N THR A 345 5.64 9.94 5.53
CA THR A 345 4.71 11.03 5.23
C THR A 345 3.58 10.58 4.30
N VAL A 346 3.94 9.88 3.22
CA VAL A 346 2.98 9.38 2.23
C VAL A 346 2.06 8.32 2.84
N ALA A 347 2.62 7.35 3.54
CA ALA A 347 1.86 6.29 4.20
C ALA A 347 0.87 6.86 5.23
N ARG A 348 1.31 7.79 6.08
CA ARG A 348 0.42 8.44 7.06
C ARG A 348 -0.69 9.25 6.40
N LYS A 349 -0.37 9.96 5.30
CA LYS A 349 -1.35 10.79 4.58
C LYS A 349 -2.42 9.95 3.90
N PHE A 350 -2.06 8.88 3.21
CA PHE A 350 -2.96 8.12 2.34
C PHE A 350 -3.42 6.78 2.92
N GLY A 351 -2.84 6.33 4.02
CA GLY A 351 -3.20 5.08 4.68
C GLY A 351 -3.52 5.22 6.17
N GLY A 352 -3.37 6.44 6.72
CA GLY A 352 -3.68 6.70 8.12
C GLY A 352 -2.69 6.10 9.12
N ARG A 353 -3.14 5.95 10.37
CA ARG A 353 -2.28 5.49 11.48
C ARG A 353 -1.89 4.01 11.39
N HIS A 354 -2.73 3.19 10.76
CA HIS A 354 -2.50 1.75 10.62
C HIS A 354 -1.63 1.37 9.43
N ALA A 355 -1.29 2.34 8.56
CA ALA A 355 -0.49 2.10 7.37
C ALA A 355 0.86 1.47 7.70
N GLN A 356 1.15 0.32 7.09
CA GLN A 356 2.43 -0.33 7.17
C GLN A 356 3.40 0.30 6.17
N LYS A 357 4.67 0.34 6.53
CA LYS A 357 5.72 1.02 5.78
C LYS A 357 6.86 0.04 5.56
N ILE A 358 7.18 -0.24 4.31
CA ILE A 358 8.26 -1.17 3.96
C ILE A 358 9.21 -0.49 2.99
N ILE A 359 10.50 -0.56 3.24
CA ILE A 359 11.53 -0.26 2.26
C ILE A 359 12.16 -1.56 1.82
N VAL A 360 12.19 -1.78 0.51
CA VAL A 360 12.82 -2.94 -0.10
C VAL A 360 14.09 -2.50 -0.80
N LEU A 361 15.22 -3.05 -0.38
CA LEU A 361 16.54 -2.77 -0.93
C LEU A 361 17.04 -3.97 -1.73
N GLN A 362 17.42 -3.75 -2.99
CA GLN A 362 18.06 -4.81 -3.77
C GLN A 362 19.30 -5.32 -3.04
N MET A 363 20.10 -4.40 -2.49
CA MET A 363 21.26 -4.69 -1.65
C MET A 363 21.61 -3.52 -0.75
N LEU A 364 22.28 -3.79 0.37
CA LEU A 364 22.87 -2.76 1.22
C LEU A 364 24.09 -2.12 0.55
N SER A 365 24.50 -0.95 1.06
CA SER A 365 25.62 -0.19 0.50
C SER A 365 26.98 -0.86 0.67
N GLY A 366 27.08 -1.79 1.60
CA GLY A 366 28.33 -2.43 2.04
C GLY A 366 29.18 -1.59 3.00
N HIS A 367 28.71 -0.38 3.36
CA HIS A 367 29.32 0.48 4.38
C HIS A 367 28.64 0.25 5.74
N LYS A 368 29.18 -0.67 6.53
CA LYS A 368 28.56 -1.17 7.77
C LYS A 368 27.98 -0.08 8.68
N GLU A 369 28.71 1.01 8.92
CA GLU A 369 28.25 2.09 9.81
C GLU A 369 27.04 2.83 9.22
N LYS A 370 27.06 3.15 7.92
CA LYS A 370 25.95 3.82 7.23
C LYS A 370 24.71 2.93 7.17
N ASP A 371 24.92 1.66 6.83
CA ASP A 371 23.84 0.69 6.75
C ASP A 371 23.19 0.48 8.12
N MET A 372 23.98 0.33 9.20
CA MET A 372 23.47 0.22 10.56
C MET A 372 22.71 1.47 11.01
N HIS A 373 23.22 2.66 10.68
CA HIS A 373 22.53 3.92 11.00
C HIS A 373 21.17 4.01 10.31
N PHE A 374 21.12 3.69 9.02
CA PHE A 374 19.89 3.66 8.24
C PHE A 374 18.87 2.66 8.81
N LEU A 375 19.28 1.42 9.10
CA LEU A 375 18.43 0.36 9.65
C LEU A 375 17.89 0.74 11.04
N ASN A 376 18.71 1.32 11.91
CA ASN A 376 18.27 1.79 13.22
C ASN A 376 17.24 2.92 13.08
N ARG A 377 17.49 3.87 12.18
CA ARG A 377 16.55 4.97 11.94
C ARG A 377 15.22 4.49 11.37
N ALA A 378 15.25 3.55 10.43
CA ALA A 378 14.05 2.92 9.91
C ALA A 378 13.23 2.25 11.03
N LYS A 379 13.91 1.50 11.91
CA LYS A 379 13.28 0.85 13.06
C LYS A 379 12.63 1.86 14.01
N GLU A 380 13.31 2.97 14.35
CA GLU A 380 12.75 4.05 15.18
C GLU A 380 11.49 4.67 14.57
N MET A 381 11.39 4.70 13.23
CA MET A 381 10.24 5.24 12.49
C MET A 381 9.15 4.20 12.22
N GLY A 382 9.27 2.98 12.75
CA GLY A 382 8.34 1.89 12.49
C GLY A 382 8.30 1.52 11.00
N ILE A 383 9.45 1.51 10.33
CA ILE A 383 9.61 1.13 8.92
C ILE A 383 10.33 -0.21 8.86
N GLN A 384 9.71 -1.21 8.28
CA GLN A 384 10.35 -2.49 7.99
C GLN A 384 11.32 -2.31 6.82
N VAL A 385 12.51 -2.90 6.92
CA VAL A 385 13.49 -2.91 5.83
C VAL A 385 13.76 -4.36 5.42
N ILE A 386 13.42 -4.69 4.18
CA ILE A 386 13.78 -5.96 3.52
C ILE A 386 14.99 -5.62 2.65
N PHE A 387 16.11 -6.28 2.87
CA PHE A 387 17.36 -5.96 2.16
C PHE A 387 18.04 -7.21 1.62
N ASP A 388 19.00 -7.00 0.71
CA ASP A 388 19.71 -8.06 -0.01
C ASP A 388 18.76 -9.02 -0.77
N VAL A 389 17.68 -8.46 -1.31
CA VAL A 389 16.63 -9.20 -2.03
C VAL A 389 17.19 -9.98 -3.21
N TYR A 390 18.33 -9.57 -3.78
CA TYR A 390 19.01 -10.30 -4.85
C TYR A 390 19.52 -11.69 -4.42
N MET A 391 19.64 -11.94 -3.10
CA MET A 391 20.06 -13.22 -2.52
C MET A 391 18.89 -14.07 -2.03
N MET A 392 17.70 -13.45 -1.89
CA MET A 392 16.52 -14.13 -1.36
C MET A 392 15.90 -15.05 -2.43
N ASP A 393 15.40 -16.19 -1.99
CA ASP A 393 14.48 -16.96 -2.81
C ASP A 393 13.06 -16.39 -2.76
N GLU A 394 12.13 -16.98 -3.50
CA GLU A 394 10.76 -16.47 -3.57
C GLU A 394 9.97 -16.69 -2.28
N LEU A 395 10.26 -17.75 -1.54
CA LEU A 395 9.59 -18.06 -0.28
C LEU A 395 10.06 -17.10 0.81
N ASP A 396 11.37 -16.89 0.95
CA ASP A 396 11.93 -15.96 1.93
C ASP A 396 11.37 -14.54 1.72
N LEU A 397 11.31 -14.10 0.47
CA LEU A 397 10.77 -12.76 0.14
C LEU A 397 9.27 -12.68 0.44
N ALA A 398 8.51 -13.72 0.13
CA ALA A 398 7.08 -13.78 0.40
C ALA A 398 6.81 -13.77 1.92
N GLU A 399 7.59 -14.53 2.70
CA GLU A 399 7.49 -14.55 4.16
C GLU A 399 7.82 -13.18 4.77
N ASP A 400 8.88 -12.52 4.30
CA ASP A 400 9.25 -11.19 4.79
C ASP A 400 8.21 -10.12 4.43
N LEU A 401 7.59 -10.20 3.24
CA LEU A 401 6.49 -9.30 2.87
C LEU A 401 5.22 -9.57 3.71
N ALA A 402 4.93 -10.84 3.99
CA ALA A 402 3.76 -11.23 4.77
C ALA A 402 3.93 -11.01 6.27
N ARG A 403 5.20 -10.87 6.74
CA ARG A 403 5.52 -10.67 8.16
C ARG A 403 5.04 -9.30 8.59
N VAL A 404 4.14 -9.29 9.55
CA VAL A 404 3.64 -8.06 10.17
C VAL A 404 4.33 -7.91 11.51
N ASP A 405 5.18 -6.90 11.63
CA ASP A 405 5.78 -6.54 12.92
C ASP A 405 4.84 -5.57 13.66
N TRP A 406 3.80 -6.13 14.30
CA TRP A 406 2.75 -5.40 15.05
C TRP A 406 3.31 -4.52 16.18
N LYS A 407 4.53 -4.77 16.62
CA LYS A 407 5.15 -4.13 17.77
C LYS A 407 5.67 -2.71 17.51
N ASN A 408 5.61 -2.24 16.26
CA ASN A 408 6.10 -0.92 15.87
C ASN A 408 4.99 0.11 15.59
N THR A 409 3.73 -0.22 15.82
CA THR A 409 2.68 0.80 15.87
C THR A 409 2.69 1.42 17.26
N ASP A 410 2.78 2.76 17.34
CA ASP A 410 2.73 3.56 18.58
C ASP A 410 1.41 3.48 19.35
N ASP A 411 0.66 2.41 19.17
CA ASP A 411 -0.60 2.13 19.82
C ASP A 411 -0.46 0.97 20.83
N ILE A 412 0.37 1.18 21.84
CA ILE A 412 0.10 0.54 23.12
C ILE A 412 -1.07 1.35 23.72
N CYS A 413 -2.26 0.81 23.62
CA CYS A 413 -3.35 1.24 24.47
C CYS A 413 -2.87 1.15 25.91
N ILE A 414 -2.56 2.31 26.54
CA ILE A 414 -2.54 2.45 28.00
C ILE A 414 -3.98 2.61 28.46
#